data_bcb8978b18567395748766fd16618fc5
#
_entry.id   bcb8978b18567395748766fd16618fc5
#
_cell.length_a   1.000
_cell.length_b   1.000
_cell.length_c   1.000
_cell.angle_alpha   90.00
_cell.angle_beta   90.00
_cell.angle_gamma   90.00
#
_symmetry.space_group_name_H-M   'P 1'
#
loop_
_entity.id
_entity.type
_entity.pdbx_description
1 polymer ?
#
loop_
_entity_poly.entity_id
_entity_poly.type
_entity_poly.pdbx_seq_one_letter_code
_entity_poly.pdbx_strand_id
1 'polypeptide(L)'
;MIITSIPDFSLQYDEPLGLLRVEWASGDDMRTFRDSAAKLLLLVRELGVRHMLLNMNTLPDISVYDQVWMGTRWMPHMAKSSLERLVLVIHRRRVHNQLAIDSLIAAARPLIHFDIQYFPQPGPGLHWLSDYSVRLPALLAEWEALHSPNAATPPSANERSPFYRAGH
;
A
#
# COMPACT_ATOMS: atom_id res chain seq x y z
N MET A 1 8.84 -7.98 -4.00
CA MET A 1 9.95 -7.00 -3.87
C MET A 1 9.45 -5.75 -3.14
N ILE A 2 10.09 -5.40 -2.05
CA ILE A 2 9.77 -4.16 -1.33
C ILE A 2 10.42 -2.97 -2.04
N ILE A 3 9.66 -1.89 -2.19
CA ILE A 3 10.09 -0.63 -2.79
C ILE A 3 10.13 0.45 -1.72
N THR A 4 11.21 1.22 -1.65
CA THR A 4 11.43 2.25 -0.63
C THR A 4 11.60 3.65 -1.21
N SER A 5 11.35 3.82 -2.50
CA SER A 5 11.58 5.08 -3.22
C SER A 5 10.59 6.21 -2.85
N ILE A 6 9.47 5.88 -2.23
CA ILE A 6 8.46 6.86 -1.77
C ILE A 6 8.25 6.65 -0.27
N PRO A 7 8.94 7.42 0.60
CA PRO A 7 8.95 7.19 2.05
C PRO A 7 7.57 7.23 2.73
N ASP A 8 6.63 7.99 2.19
CA ASP A 8 5.27 8.09 2.73
C ASP A 8 4.43 6.83 2.54
N PHE A 9 4.89 5.90 1.69
CA PHE A 9 4.20 4.64 1.42
C PHE A 9 5.05 3.43 1.78
N SER A 10 4.41 2.42 2.33
CA SER A 10 4.90 1.05 2.28
C SER A 10 4.45 0.43 0.95
N LEU A 11 5.41 -0.06 0.18
CA LEU A 11 5.18 -0.55 -1.18
C LEU A 11 5.75 -1.94 -1.37
N GLN A 12 4.97 -2.82 -1.99
CA GLN A 12 5.42 -4.13 -2.44
C GLN A 12 4.96 -4.37 -3.87
N TYR A 13 5.86 -4.81 -4.73
CA TYR A 13 5.57 -5.12 -6.13
C TYR A 13 5.96 -6.55 -6.48
N ASP A 14 5.09 -7.24 -7.20
CA ASP A 14 5.36 -8.55 -7.80
C ASP A 14 5.21 -8.45 -9.31
N GLU A 15 6.33 -8.52 -10.01
CA GLU A 15 6.38 -8.36 -11.46
C GLU A 15 5.56 -9.42 -12.21
N PRO A 16 5.67 -10.74 -11.90
CA PRO A 16 4.89 -11.75 -12.60
C PRO A 16 3.37 -11.53 -12.51
N LEU A 17 2.87 -11.05 -11.38
CA LEU A 17 1.46 -10.72 -11.20
C LEU A 17 1.11 -9.31 -11.69
N GLY A 18 2.10 -8.45 -11.91
CA GLY A 18 1.89 -7.02 -12.14
C GLY A 18 1.16 -6.35 -10.98
N LEU A 19 1.38 -6.84 -9.74
CA LEU A 19 0.64 -6.46 -8.55
C LEU A 19 1.45 -5.50 -7.69
N LEU A 20 0.88 -4.32 -7.41
CA LEU A 20 1.43 -3.32 -6.49
C LEU A 20 0.52 -3.19 -5.26
N ARG A 21 1.09 -3.42 -4.08
CA ARG A 21 0.44 -3.15 -2.80
C ARG A 21 0.95 -1.83 -2.25
N VAL A 22 0.03 -0.97 -1.84
CA VAL A 22 0.30 0.40 -1.37
C VAL A 22 -0.40 0.63 -0.04
N GLU A 23 0.33 1.13 0.95
CA GLU A 23 -0.21 1.52 2.25
C GLU A 23 0.45 2.81 2.72
N TRP A 24 -0.34 3.76 3.26
CA TRP A 24 0.18 5.00 3.84
C TRP A 24 0.97 4.71 5.12
N ALA A 25 2.18 5.25 5.21
CA ALA A 25 3.14 4.96 6.27
C ALA A 25 3.59 6.18 7.09
N SER A 26 3.10 7.38 6.77
CA SER A 26 3.52 8.63 7.44
C SER A 26 2.58 9.11 8.55
N GLY A 27 1.71 8.23 9.07
CA GLY A 27 0.79 8.56 10.15
C GLY A 27 -0.10 9.75 9.80
N ASP A 28 -0.18 10.74 10.68
CA ASP A 28 -1.03 11.92 10.50
C ASP A 28 -0.39 13.04 9.68
N ASP A 29 0.87 12.88 9.25
CA ASP A 29 1.60 13.89 8.48
C ASP A 29 1.26 13.81 6.99
N MET A 30 0.37 14.67 6.54
CA MET A 30 -0.11 14.76 5.15
C MET A 30 0.62 15.84 4.31
N ARG A 31 1.67 16.46 4.82
CA ARG A 31 2.34 17.60 4.14
C ARG A 31 2.89 17.25 2.76
N THR A 32 3.40 16.04 2.59
CA THR A 32 3.97 15.56 1.34
C THR A 32 3.05 14.60 0.57
N PHE A 33 1.79 14.53 0.95
CA PHE A 33 0.81 13.60 0.35
C PHE A 33 0.70 13.74 -1.17
N ARG A 34 0.57 14.98 -1.69
CA ARG A 34 0.43 15.21 -3.13
C ARG A 34 1.69 14.81 -3.90
N ASP A 35 2.86 15.17 -3.38
CA ASP A 35 4.13 14.80 -4.02
C ASP A 35 4.31 13.29 -4.05
N SER A 36 3.98 12.61 -2.96
CA SER A 36 4.06 11.15 -2.87
C SER A 36 3.03 10.46 -3.76
N ALA A 37 1.80 10.97 -3.83
CA ALA A 37 0.78 10.44 -4.75
C ALA A 37 1.17 10.66 -6.23
N ALA A 38 1.81 11.79 -6.56
CA ALA A 38 2.35 12.03 -7.90
C ALA A 38 3.47 11.04 -8.24
N LYS A 39 4.37 10.77 -7.31
CA LYS A 39 5.44 9.75 -7.48
C LYS A 39 4.86 8.35 -7.63
N LEU A 40 3.79 8.03 -6.88
CA LEU A 40 3.10 6.76 -7.02
C LEU A 40 2.53 6.56 -8.43
N LEU A 41 1.93 7.61 -9.00
CA LEU A 41 1.44 7.58 -10.37
C LEU A 41 2.55 7.27 -11.38
N LEU A 42 3.72 7.92 -11.23
CA LEU A 42 4.89 7.64 -12.08
C LEU A 42 5.35 6.20 -11.93
N LEU A 43 5.43 5.70 -10.70
CA LEU A 43 5.84 4.32 -10.41
C LEU A 43 4.88 3.31 -11.06
N VAL A 44 3.58 3.52 -10.95
CA VAL A 44 2.56 2.67 -11.59
C VAL A 44 2.77 2.59 -13.10
N ARG A 45 3.11 3.71 -13.72
CA ARG A 45 3.38 3.77 -15.17
C ARG A 45 4.70 3.10 -15.55
N GLU A 46 5.77 3.36 -14.81
CA GLU A 46 7.10 2.79 -15.05
C GLU A 46 7.11 1.27 -14.91
N LEU A 47 6.44 0.74 -13.89
CA LEU A 47 6.35 -0.69 -13.64
C LEU A 47 5.30 -1.41 -14.51
N GLY A 48 4.44 -0.68 -15.21
CA GLY A 48 3.34 -1.27 -15.95
C GLY A 48 2.38 -2.06 -15.06
N VAL A 49 2.05 -1.49 -13.88
CA VAL A 49 1.17 -2.14 -12.90
C VAL A 49 -0.18 -2.45 -13.50
N ARG A 50 -0.61 -3.71 -13.37
CA ARG A 50 -1.94 -4.18 -13.83
C ARG A 50 -2.94 -4.32 -12.70
N HIS A 51 -2.47 -4.70 -11.52
CA HIS A 51 -3.27 -4.94 -10.33
C HIS A 51 -2.75 -4.09 -9.18
N MET A 52 -3.59 -3.28 -8.56
CA MET A 52 -3.17 -2.42 -7.47
C MET A 52 -4.10 -2.56 -6.25
N LEU A 53 -3.52 -2.66 -5.08
CA LEU A 53 -4.22 -2.57 -3.81
C LEU A 53 -3.79 -1.29 -3.10
N LEU A 54 -4.77 -0.43 -2.81
CA LEU A 54 -4.60 0.76 -1.99
C LEU A 54 -5.22 0.52 -0.62
N ASN A 55 -4.41 0.39 0.41
CA ASN A 55 -4.90 0.31 1.78
C ASN A 55 -5.08 1.72 2.35
N MET A 56 -6.35 2.13 2.51
CA MET A 56 -6.75 3.44 3.00
C MET A 56 -6.94 3.49 4.52
N ASN A 57 -6.80 2.35 5.21
CA ASN A 57 -7.11 2.27 6.64
C ASN A 57 -6.15 3.08 7.52
N THR A 58 -4.93 3.32 7.06
CA THR A 58 -3.93 4.13 7.75
C THR A 58 -3.84 5.57 7.26
N LEU A 59 -4.55 5.91 6.18
CA LEU A 59 -4.57 7.26 5.63
C LEU A 59 -5.46 8.16 6.48
N PRO A 60 -4.99 9.34 6.93
CA PRO A 60 -5.83 10.34 7.59
C PRO A 60 -6.95 10.83 6.69
N ASP A 61 -7.90 11.59 7.25
CA ASP A 61 -8.97 12.20 6.50
C ASP A 61 -8.41 13.11 5.39
N ILE A 62 -8.81 12.83 4.15
CA ILE A 62 -8.35 13.59 2.99
C ILE A 62 -9.02 14.96 3.00
N SER A 63 -8.22 16.03 3.02
CA SER A 63 -8.73 17.40 2.97
C SER A 63 -9.50 17.68 1.69
N VAL A 64 -10.42 18.64 1.72
CA VAL A 64 -11.14 19.08 0.52
C VAL A 64 -10.17 19.53 -0.59
N TYR A 65 -9.10 20.23 -0.22
CA TYR A 65 -8.07 20.66 -1.17
C TYR A 65 -7.36 19.49 -1.84
N ASP A 66 -7.03 18.46 -1.07
CA ASP A 66 -6.41 17.24 -1.62
C ASP A 66 -7.39 16.45 -2.50
N GLN A 67 -8.67 16.41 -2.12
CA GLN A 67 -9.71 15.81 -2.95
C GLN A 67 -9.84 16.49 -4.31
N VAL A 68 -9.85 17.82 -4.34
CA VAL A 68 -9.90 18.60 -5.60
C VAL A 68 -8.66 18.32 -6.45
N TRP A 69 -7.48 18.30 -5.83
CA TRP A 69 -6.24 17.98 -6.53
C TRP A 69 -6.25 16.55 -7.10
N MET A 70 -6.69 15.58 -6.32
CA MET A 70 -6.81 14.21 -6.78
C MET A 70 -7.77 14.08 -7.97
N GLY A 71 -8.93 14.72 -7.89
CA GLY A 71 -9.95 14.66 -8.94
C GLY A 71 -9.52 15.34 -10.23
N THR A 72 -8.76 16.44 -10.16
CA THR A 72 -8.40 17.25 -11.32
C THR A 72 -7.03 16.91 -11.91
N ARG A 73 -6.08 16.43 -11.10
CA ARG A 73 -4.69 16.21 -11.49
C ARG A 73 -4.24 14.76 -11.46
N TRP A 74 -4.71 13.98 -10.50
CA TRP A 74 -4.24 12.62 -10.27
C TRP A 74 -5.11 11.55 -10.93
N MET A 75 -6.42 11.55 -10.68
CA MET A 75 -7.35 10.53 -11.19
C MET A 75 -7.40 10.46 -12.73
N PRO A 76 -7.40 11.56 -13.49
CA PRO A 76 -7.39 11.48 -14.96
C PRO A 76 -6.17 10.74 -15.51
N HIS A 77 -5.01 10.90 -14.88
CA HIS A 77 -3.79 10.20 -15.28
C HIS A 77 -3.80 8.73 -14.84
N MET A 78 -4.32 8.42 -13.64
CA MET A 78 -4.48 7.06 -13.18
C MET A 78 -5.46 6.28 -14.07
N ALA A 79 -6.53 6.90 -14.50
CA ALA A 79 -7.51 6.32 -15.40
C ALA A 79 -6.91 5.91 -16.76
N LYS A 80 -5.83 6.54 -17.20
CA LYS A 80 -5.11 6.22 -18.45
C LYS A 80 -3.97 5.20 -18.25
N SER A 81 -3.76 4.72 -17.04
CA SER A 81 -2.71 3.74 -16.74
C SER A 81 -3.03 2.35 -17.29
N SER A 82 -2.09 1.43 -17.11
CA SER A 82 -2.24 0.02 -17.47
C SER A 82 -3.06 -0.81 -16.48
N LEU A 83 -3.70 -0.18 -15.48
CA LEU A 83 -4.51 -0.88 -14.49
C LEU A 83 -5.64 -1.66 -15.14
N GLU A 84 -5.83 -2.89 -14.66
CA GLU A 84 -6.93 -3.79 -15.00
C GLU A 84 -7.87 -3.99 -13.80
N ARG A 85 -7.30 -4.02 -12.58
CA ARG A 85 -8.04 -4.19 -11.32
C ARG A 85 -7.47 -3.30 -10.23
N LEU A 86 -8.35 -2.67 -9.49
CA LEU A 86 -8.03 -1.86 -8.30
C LEU A 86 -8.82 -2.37 -7.10
N VAL A 87 -8.12 -2.65 -6.02
CA VAL A 87 -8.72 -2.90 -4.71
C VAL A 87 -8.51 -1.69 -3.81
N LEU A 88 -9.60 -1.20 -3.25
CA LEU A 88 -9.59 -0.19 -2.20
C LEU A 88 -9.90 -0.87 -0.88
N VAL A 89 -8.94 -0.90 0.03
CA VAL A 89 -9.12 -1.43 1.37
C VAL A 89 -9.49 -0.27 2.28
N ILE A 90 -10.73 -0.29 2.75
CA ILE A 90 -11.26 0.74 3.63
C ILE A 90 -12.27 0.14 4.61
N HIS A 91 -12.05 0.40 5.90
CA HIS A 91 -12.93 -0.05 6.96
C HIS A 91 -14.21 0.77 6.98
N ARG A 92 -15.34 0.15 7.32
CA ARG A 92 -16.68 0.80 7.37
C ARG A 92 -16.73 2.06 8.24
N ARG A 93 -15.88 2.17 9.25
CA ARG A 93 -15.80 3.34 10.15
C ARG A 93 -15.11 4.55 9.52
N ARG A 94 -14.44 4.38 8.39
CA ARG A 94 -13.72 5.45 7.67
C ARG A 94 -14.67 6.20 6.71
N VAL A 95 -15.79 6.70 7.25
CA VAL A 95 -16.88 7.28 6.45
C VAL A 95 -16.43 8.49 5.62
N HIS A 96 -15.60 9.37 6.19
CA HIS A 96 -15.11 10.57 5.48
C HIS A 96 -14.33 10.18 4.21
N ASN A 97 -13.35 9.30 4.35
CA ASN A 97 -12.55 8.86 3.21
C ASN A 97 -13.35 8.00 2.24
N GLN A 98 -14.29 7.19 2.72
CA GLN A 98 -15.21 6.43 1.87
C GLN A 98 -15.99 7.36 0.93
N LEU A 99 -16.60 8.40 1.49
CA LEU A 99 -17.38 9.38 0.71
C LEU A 99 -16.48 10.18 -0.26
N ALA A 100 -15.27 10.56 0.17
CA ALA A 100 -14.32 11.25 -0.68
C ALA A 100 -13.92 10.39 -1.90
N ILE A 101 -13.57 9.13 -1.66
CA ILE A 101 -13.19 8.19 -2.72
C ILE A 101 -14.36 7.89 -3.65
N ASP A 102 -15.56 7.67 -3.12
CA ASP A 102 -16.77 7.42 -3.93
C ASP A 102 -17.06 8.60 -4.86
N SER A 103 -16.90 9.83 -4.36
CA SER A 103 -17.06 11.04 -5.16
C SER A 103 -16.02 11.15 -6.28
N LEU A 104 -14.76 10.84 -5.98
CA LEU A 104 -13.67 10.85 -6.97
C LEU A 104 -13.91 9.81 -8.07
N ILE A 105 -14.31 8.59 -7.69
CA ILE A 105 -14.61 7.52 -8.64
C ILE A 105 -15.82 7.87 -9.50
N ALA A 106 -16.89 8.40 -8.90
CA ALA A 106 -18.09 8.80 -9.63
C ALA A 106 -17.77 9.87 -10.69
N ALA A 107 -16.96 10.87 -10.34
CA ALA A 107 -16.54 11.93 -11.26
C ALA A 107 -15.63 11.39 -12.39
N ALA A 108 -14.77 10.43 -12.11
CA ALA A 108 -13.84 9.85 -13.08
C ALA A 108 -14.41 8.65 -13.85
N ARG A 109 -15.61 8.17 -13.51
CA ARG A 109 -16.20 6.95 -14.07
C ARG A 109 -16.15 6.85 -15.60
N PRO A 110 -16.45 7.89 -16.38
CA PRO A 110 -16.36 7.83 -17.84
C PRO A 110 -14.96 7.52 -18.37
N LEU A 111 -13.91 7.78 -17.57
CA LEU A 111 -12.51 7.57 -17.94
C LEU A 111 -11.96 6.24 -17.41
N ILE A 112 -12.61 5.65 -16.41
CA ILE A 112 -12.14 4.43 -15.76
C ILE A 112 -12.49 3.21 -16.62
N HIS A 113 -11.49 2.38 -16.93
CA HIS A 113 -11.62 1.15 -17.71
C HIS A 113 -11.25 -0.10 -16.92
N PHE A 114 -10.85 0.04 -15.65
CA PHE A 114 -10.48 -1.06 -14.77
C PHE A 114 -11.58 -1.38 -13.76
N ASP A 115 -11.59 -2.61 -13.26
CA ASP A 115 -12.54 -3.04 -12.24
C ASP A 115 -12.10 -2.55 -10.87
N ILE A 116 -13.05 -2.05 -10.07
CA ILE A 116 -12.81 -1.56 -8.70
C ILE A 116 -13.62 -2.40 -7.73
N GLN A 117 -12.95 -2.91 -6.69
CA GLN A 117 -13.58 -3.62 -5.58
C GLN A 117 -13.15 -3.02 -4.24
N TYR A 118 -14.09 -3.02 -3.29
CA TYR A 118 -13.86 -2.58 -1.91
C TYR A 118 -13.78 -3.79 -0.99
N PHE A 119 -12.77 -3.78 -0.12
CA PHE A 119 -12.64 -4.78 0.94
C PHE A 119 -12.31 -4.08 2.27
N PRO A 120 -12.82 -4.56 3.42
CA PRO A 120 -12.48 -4.00 4.73
C PRO A 120 -11.06 -4.34 5.18
N GLN A 121 -10.47 -5.42 4.65
CA GLN A 121 -9.15 -5.92 4.99
C GLN A 121 -8.35 -6.29 3.72
N PRO A 122 -7.00 -6.25 3.78
CA PRO A 122 -6.16 -6.51 2.60
C PRO A 122 -6.23 -7.94 2.08
N GLY A 123 -6.33 -8.94 2.95
CA GLY A 123 -6.25 -10.36 2.59
C GLY A 123 -7.18 -10.77 1.47
N PRO A 124 -8.50 -10.62 1.62
CA PRO A 124 -9.47 -10.96 0.56
C PRO A 124 -9.22 -10.21 -0.75
N GLY A 125 -8.80 -8.94 -0.65
CA GLY A 125 -8.47 -8.12 -1.82
C GLY A 125 -7.26 -8.66 -2.59
N LEU A 126 -6.22 -9.10 -1.89
CA LEU A 126 -5.04 -9.70 -2.51
C LEU A 126 -5.37 -11.03 -3.19
N HIS A 127 -6.23 -11.84 -2.61
CA HIS A 127 -6.72 -13.06 -3.25
C HIS A 127 -7.46 -12.76 -4.55
N TRP A 128 -8.34 -11.78 -4.53
CA TRP A 128 -9.07 -11.36 -5.73
C TRP A 128 -8.16 -10.80 -6.82
N LEU A 129 -7.18 -9.95 -6.46
CA LEU A 129 -6.22 -9.37 -7.40
C LEU A 129 -5.29 -10.40 -8.03
N SER A 130 -4.91 -11.42 -7.28
CA SER A 130 -3.94 -12.44 -7.71
C SER A 130 -4.59 -13.70 -8.31
N ASP A 131 -5.92 -13.76 -8.40
CA ASP A 131 -6.67 -14.96 -8.79
C ASP A 131 -6.24 -16.19 -7.97
N TYR A 132 -6.05 -16.02 -6.66
CA TYR A 132 -5.58 -17.05 -5.72
C TYR A 132 -4.23 -17.66 -6.12
N SER A 133 -3.32 -16.85 -6.63
CA SER A 133 -2.00 -17.27 -7.08
C SER A 133 -1.21 -17.99 -5.98
N VAL A 134 -0.46 -19.01 -6.39
CA VAL A 134 0.50 -19.71 -5.51
C VAL A 134 1.65 -18.81 -5.02
N ARG A 135 1.85 -17.65 -5.64
CA ARG A 135 2.85 -16.65 -5.23
C ARG A 135 2.43 -15.86 -3.99
N LEU A 136 1.13 -15.80 -3.69
CA LEU A 136 0.59 -14.95 -2.64
C LEU A 136 1.15 -15.25 -1.24
N PRO A 137 1.29 -16.51 -0.78
CA PRO A 137 1.84 -16.78 0.54
C PRO A 137 3.25 -16.19 0.75
N ALA A 138 4.11 -16.25 -0.25
CA ALA A 138 5.45 -15.65 -0.17
C ALA A 138 5.40 -14.11 -0.11
N LEU A 139 4.48 -13.49 -0.85
CA LEU A 139 4.27 -12.04 -0.81
C LEU A 139 3.74 -11.58 0.56
N LEU A 140 2.82 -12.33 1.15
CA LEU A 140 2.31 -12.03 2.49
C LEU A 140 3.42 -12.15 3.54
N ALA A 141 4.25 -13.19 3.47
CA ALA A 141 5.38 -13.38 4.38
C ALA A 141 6.42 -12.24 4.25
N GLU A 142 6.74 -11.81 3.03
CA GLU A 142 7.62 -10.66 2.78
C GLU A 142 7.07 -9.37 3.39
N TRP A 143 5.78 -9.12 3.23
CA TRP A 143 5.11 -7.96 3.80
C TRP A 143 5.10 -7.97 5.34
N GLU A 144 4.78 -9.09 5.93
CA GLU A 144 4.79 -9.26 7.39
C GLU A 144 6.20 -9.06 7.97
N ALA A 145 7.23 -9.57 7.31
CA ALA A 145 8.62 -9.38 7.72
C ALA A 145 9.02 -7.90 7.73
N LEU A 146 8.53 -7.10 6.77
CA LEU A 146 8.76 -5.65 6.74
C LEU A 146 8.15 -4.92 7.94
N HIS A 147 6.99 -5.38 8.43
CA HIS A 147 6.23 -4.74 9.50
C HIS A 147 6.40 -5.41 10.87
N SER A 148 7.23 -6.46 10.96
CA SER A 148 7.46 -7.17 12.21
C SER A 148 8.39 -6.39 13.14
N PRO A 149 8.04 -6.17 14.42
CA PRO A 149 8.88 -5.45 15.38
C PRO A 149 10.20 -6.18 15.71
N ASN A 150 10.33 -7.46 15.37
CA ASN A 150 11.53 -8.27 15.63
C ASN A 150 12.57 -8.25 14.50
N ALA A 151 12.34 -7.52 13.41
CA ALA A 151 13.30 -7.47 12.29
C ALA A 151 14.51 -6.57 12.54
N ALA A 152 14.62 -5.90 13.69
CA ALA A 152 15.62 -4.85 13.96
C ALA A 152 16.61 -5.14 15.08
N THR A 153 16.80 -6.39 15.53
CA THR A 153 17.85 -6.69 16.51
C THR A 153 18.65 -7.93 16.08
N PRO A 154 19.87 -7.77 15.55
CA PRO A 154 20.80 -8.91 15.51
C PRO A 154 21.06 -9.35 16.95
N PRO A 155 21.18 -10.67 17.22
CA PRO A 155 21.47 -11.14 18.57
C PRO A 155 22.78 -10.52 19.02
N SER A 156 22.73 -9.80 20.14
CA SER A 156 23.90 -9.28 20.82
C SER A 156 24.77 -10.46 21.22
N ALA A 157 25.89 -10.62 20.54
CA ALA A 157 26.94 -11.57 20.92
C ALA A 157 27.66 -11.00 22.13
N ASN A 158 27.06 -11.10 23.31
CA ASN A 158 27.80 -10.93 24.54
C ASN A 158 27.03 -11.48 25.75
N GLU A 159 26.98 -12.79 25.89
CA GLU A 159 26.88 -13.42 27.18
C GLU A 159 28.02 -14.45 27.26
N ARG A 160 29.20 -13.95 27.59
CA ARG A 160 30.22 -14.80 28.17
C ARG A 160 29.83 -15.11 29.60
N SER A 161 29.43 -16.31 29.80
CA SER A 161 29.25 -16.96 31.10
C SER A 161 30.47 -16.70 32.02
N PRO A 162 30.29 -16.20 33.23
CA PRO A 162 31.40 -16.19 34.19
C PRO A 162 31.61 -17.62 34.73
N PHE A 163 32.82 -18.07 34.52
CA PHE A 163 33.34 -19.31 35.12
C PHE A 163 33.12 -19.33 36.62
N TYR A 164 32.39 -20.34 37.07
CA TYR A 164 32.36 -20.73 38.48
C TYR A 164 33.66 -21.47 38.77
N ARG A 165 34.55 -20.85 39.55
CA ARG A 165 35.70 -21.53 40.17
C ARG A 165 35.22 -22.15 41.48
N ALA A 166 35.11 -23.46 41.51
CA ALA A 166 35.10 -24.21 42.74
C ALA A 166 36.51 -24.21 43.32
N GLY A 167 36.65 -23.88 44.59
CA GLY A 167 37.89 -23.96 45.33
C GLY A 167 37.60 -24.11 46.81
N HIS A 168 37.83 -25.34 47.31
CA HIS A 168 38.02 -25.82 48.68
C HIS A 168 36.92 -25.56 49.72
#